data_9e55e98cea7698c07a71bcefeea68741
#
_entry.id   9e55e98cea7698c07a71bcefeea68741
#
_cell.length_a   1.000
_cell.length_b   1.000
_cell.length_c   1.000
_cell.angle_alpha   90.00
_cell.angle_beta   90.00
_cell.angle_gamma   90.00
#
_symmetry.space_group_name_H-M   'P 1'
#
loop_
_entity.id
_entity.type
_entity.pdbx_description
1 polymer ?
#
loop_
_entity_poly.entity_id
_entity_poly.type
_entity_poly.pdbx_seq_one_letter_code
_entity_poly.pdbx_strand_id
1 'polypeptide(L)'
;PILELLTIGISSVQRPQGSYLLDTLQSLFFASSLSEQKYFTVLVHLADPDPNWLDQMISNISTLFQPYVQARQLVVINTPLKSYLPLKNLKKNFNDTPTHVTFRSKQNMDYAFLMNFATNYSDYFLMIEDDVKCAPGFVSQIATILSAWERKAWVTLEFSRLGFIGKLFHARDLPCFVRFLLLFYQEMPCDYLLSHFRDLMQKKPIQFFPSLFQHMGNYSSFEGQLNSLTDKEFEGNNIGPPGNPAATIHTSLNVTNASVLMNAYSLDKNFFYIKEAKAGSHLTVVLDIPATVFRVQVLTGSELKEENQVKEGQVELGYDSTNRINDCDDYILLGLLVNGILDKQVLSEESGKKVKCVRLLVTAALPSGLIVRHINLWIK
;
A
#
# COMPACT_ATOMS: atom_id res chain seq x y z
N PRO A 1 16.36 -3.76 -25.02
CA PRO A 1 15.99 -3.89 -23.64
C PRO A 1 15.32 -2.60 -23.23
N ILE A 2 14.06 -2.65 -22.79
CA ILE A 2 13.41 -1.51 -22.14
C ILE A 2 14.18 -1.38 -20.82
N LEU A 3 15.00 -0.35 -20.67
CA LEU A 3 15.64 -0.04 -19.40
C LEU A 3 14.50 0.26 -18.43
N GLU A 4 14.38 -0.57 -17.42
CA GLU A 4 13.48 -0.30 -16.29
C GLU A 4 14.00 0.96 -15.60
N LEU A 5 13.14 1.94 -15.41
CA LEU A 5 13.52 3.22 -14.79
C LEU A 5 13.92 3.01 -13.32
N LEU A 6 13.22 2.11 -12.62
CA LEU A 6 13.24 2.04 -11.17
C LEU A 6 13.26 0.59 -10.65
N THR A 7 14.18 0.27 -9.77
CA THR A 7 14.11 -0.93 -8.92
C THR A 7 13.66 -0.53 -7.53
N ILE A 8 12.57 -1.12 -7.04
CA ILE A 8 12.08 -0.93 -5.68
C ILE A 8 12.58 -2.07 -4.83
N GLY A 9 13.44 -1.78 -3.87
CA GLY A 9 14.04 -2.77 -2.98
C GLY A 9 13.31 -2.86 -1.65
N ILE A 10 13.01 -4.10 -1.23
CA ILE A 10 12.39 -4.43 0.05
C ILE A 10 13.21 -5.52 0.72
N SER A 11 13.63 -5.31 1.96
CA SER A 11 14.22 -6.37 2.79
C SER A 11 13.23 -6.77 3.88
N SER A 12 12.97 -8.07 4.01
CA SER A 12 11.99 -8.59 4.97
C SER A 12 12.56 -9.76 5.77
N VAL A 13 12.21 -9.80 7.04
CA VAL A 13 12.52 -10.89 7.98
C VAL A 13 11.24 -11.36 8.66
N GLN A 14 11.27 -12.57 9.21
CA GLN A 14 10.16 -13.05 10.04
C GLN A 14 10.00 -12.15 11.26
N ARG A 15 8.75 -11.74 11.52
CA ARG A 15 8.39 -10.98 12.72
C ARG A 15 7.78 -11.92 13.76
N PRO A 16 8.04 -11.70 15.06
CA PRO A 16 7.37 -12.46 16.13
C PRO A 16 5.84 -12.28 16.10
N GLN A 17 5.40 -11.11 15.68
CA GLN A 17 3.98 -10.76 15.54
C GLN A 17 3.77 -9.92 14.27
N GLY A 18 2.69 -10.23 13.54
CA GLY A 18 2.34 -9.53 12.31
C GLY A 18 3.18 -9.99 11.11
N SER A 19 2.66 -9.73 9.94
CA SER A 19 3.34 -9.91 8.65
C SER A 19 2.78 -8.87 7.69
N TYR A 20 3.63 -8.06 7.11
CA TYR A 20 3.20 -6.90 6.31
C TYR A 20 3.69 -6.93 4.88
N LEU A 21 4.66 -7.80 4.54
CA LEU A 21 5.28 -7.83 3.21
C LEU A 21 4.26 -7.99 2.09
N LEU A 22 3.29 -8.90 2.25
CA LEU A 22 2.28 -9.15 1.21
C LEU A 22 1.36 -7.94 1.03
N ASP A 23 1.01 -7.24 2.12
CA ASP A 23 0.22 -6.01 2.06
C ASP A 23 1.02 -4.87 1.40
N THR A 24 2.32 -4.78 1.66
CA THR A 24 3.22 -3.82 1.01
C THR A 24 3.32 -4.09 -0.49
N LEU A 25 3.52 -5.33 -0.91
CA LEU A 25 3.52 -5.71 -2.31
C LEU A 25 2.18 -5.39 -2.99
N GLN A 26 1.08 -5.70 -2.32
CA GLN A 26 -0.25 -5.36 -2.80
C GLN A 26 -0.41 -3.85 -2.96
N SER A 27 0.04 -3.07 -1.97
CA SER A 27 -0.01 -1.60 -2.02
C SER A 27 0.80 -1.03 -3.19
N LEU A 28 2.00 -1.55 -3.48
CA LEU A 28 2.83 -1.12 -4.61
C LEU A 28 2.12 -1.30 -5.96
N PHE A 29 1.60 -2.49 -6.20
CA PHE A 29 0.95 -2.79 -7.49
C PHE A 29 -0.42 -2.11 -7.62
N PHE A 30 -1.15 -1.91 -6.52
CA PHE A 30 -2.45 -1.23 -6.56
C PHE A 30 -2.34 0.30 -6.61
N ALA A 31 -1.29 0.88 -6.04
CA ALA A 31 -1.04 2.32 -6.11
C ALA A 31 -0.47 2.77 -7.47
N SER A 32 -0.17 1.84 -8.37
CA SER A 32 0.38 2.09 -9.70
C SER A 32 -0.55 1.59 -10.80
N SER A 33 -0.72 2.40 -11.85
CA SER A 33 -1.45 2.01 -13.06
C SER A 33 -0.67 0.99 -13.88
N LEU A 34 -1.33 0.25 -14.78
CA LEU A 34 -0.67 -0.69 -15.69
C LEU A 34 0.42 -0.04 -16.56
N SER A 35 0.25 1.24 -16.91
CA SER A 35 1.27 2.00 -17.63
C SER A 35 2.48 2.29 -16.75
N GLU A 36 2.28 2.59 -15.46
CA GLU A 36 3.36 2.84 -14.50
C GLU A 36 4.11 1.57 -14.13
N GLN A 37 3.41 0.44 -14.02
CA GLN A 37 4.01 -0.86 -13.67
C GLN A 37 5.09 -1.32 -14.66
N LYS A 38 5.10 -0.80 -15.89
CA LYS A 38 6.14 -1.09 -16.89
C LYS A 38 7.49 -0.40 -16.62
N TYR A 39 7.52 0.55 -15.69
CA TYR A 39 8.70 1.34 -15.40
C TYR A 39 9.43 0.91 -14.14
N PHE A 40 8.93 -0.08 -13.40
CA PHE A 40 9.62 -0.56 -12.20
C PHE A 40 9.61 -2.08 -12.06
N THR A 41 10.64 -2.58 -11.41
CA THR A 41 10.72 -3.95 -10.87
C THR A 41 10.80 -3.89 -9.35
N VAL A 42 10.12 -4.80 -8.68
CA VAL A 42 10.21 -4.99 -7.22
C VAL A 42 11.20 -6.11 -6.92
N LEU A 43 12.21 -5.81 -6.13
CA LEU A 43 13.22 -6.74 -5.66
C LEU A 43 13.03 -6.99 -4.16
N VAL A 44 12.62 -8.19 -3.79
CA VAL A 44 12.40 -8.60 -2.40
C VAL A 44 13.56 -9.46 -1.92
N HIS A 45 14.25 -9.02 -0.89
CA HIS A 45 15.25 -9.81 -0.16
C HIS A 45 14.59 -10.43 1.08
N LEU A 46 14.34 -11.74 1.03
CA LEU A 46 13.90 -12.50 2.21
C LEU A 46 15.14 -12.83 3.05
N ALA A 47 15.38 -12.00 4.06
CA ALA A 47 16.63 -11.98 4.83
C ALA A 47 16.53 -12.79 6.13
N ASP A 48 15.69 -13.82 6.18
CA ASP A 48 15.52 -14.67 7.35
C ASP A 48 16.30 -15.97 7.24
N PRO A 49 16.84 -16.52 8.34
CA PRO A 49 17.52 -17.81 8.34
C PRO A 49 16.58 -19.02 8.40
N ASP A 50 15.29 -18.85 8.76
CA ASP A 50 14.33 -19.97 8.87
C ASP A 50 13.87 -20.46 7.49
N PRO A 51 14.25 -21.68 7.07
CA PRO A 51 13.86 -22.21 5.77
C PRO A 51 12.34 -22.42 5.64
N ASN A 52 11.63 -22.74 6.73
CA ASN A 52 10.18 -22.94 6.67
C ASN A 52 9.46 -21.62 6.37
N TRP A 53 9.89 -20.54 7.02
CA TRP A 53 9.35 -19.20 6.74
C TRP A 53 9.67 -18.76 5.31
N LEU A 54 10.89 -19.01 4.84
CA LEU A 54 11.29 -18.71 3.45
C LEU A 54 10.40 -19.44 2.44
N ASP A 55 10.24 -20.76 2.59
CA ASP A 55 9.43 -21.57 1.69
C ASP A 55 7.95 -21.13 1.69
N GLN A 56 7.40 -20.83 2.86
CA GLN A 56 6.04 -20.31 2.99
C GLN A 56 5.88 -18.95 2.30
N MET A 57 6.83 -18.04 2.52
CA MET A 57 6.76 -16.68 1.94
C MET A 57 6.93 -16.72 0.42
N ILE A 58 7.87 -17.53 -0.09
CA ILE A 58 8.04 -17.76 -1.53
C ILE A 58 6.77 -18.34 -2.16
N SER A 59 6.12 -19.31 -1.51
CA SER A 59 4.87 -19.89 -1.97
C SER A 59 3.75 -18.86 -2.02
N ASN A 60 3.60 -18.06 -0.97
CA ASN A 60 2.58 -17.00 -0.90
C ASN A 60 2.80 -15.94 -1.99
N ILE A 61 4.03 -15.46 -2.16
CA ILE A 61 4.37 -14.48 -3.21
C ILE A 61 4.09 -15.08 -4.60
N SER A 62 4.53 -16.32 -4.85
CA SER A 62 4.37 -16.95 -6.14
C SER A 62 2.89 -17.20 -6.51
N THR A 63 2.04 -17.41 -5.51
CA THR A 63 0.60 -17.63 -5.71
C THR A 63 -0.14 -16.30 -5.87
N LEU A 64 0.04 -15.37 -4.95
CA LEU A 64 -0.72 -14.12 -4.92
C LEU A 64 -0.29 -13.12 -5.99
N PHE A 65 0.99 -13.16 -6.39
CA PHE A 65 1.59 -12.22 -7.35
C PHE A 65 2.11 -12.92 -8.61
N GLN A 66 1.52 -14.08 -8.96
CA GLN A 66 1.93 -14.92 -10.09
C GLN A 66 2.19 -14.13 -11.40
N PRO A 67 1.31 -13.22 -11.85
CA PRO A 67 1.54 -12.47 -13.09
C PRO A 67 2.82 -11.62 -13.06
N TYR A 68 3.10 -10.98 -11.92
CA TYR A 68 4.27 -10.13 -11.74
C TYR A 68 5.57 -10.94 -11.63
N VAL A 69 5.51 -12.12 -10.99
CA VAL A 69 6.65 -13.06 -10.92
C VAL A 69 6.97 -13.60 -12.31
N GLN A 70 5.97 -14.02 -13.07
CA GLN A 70 6.15 -14.53 -14.44
C GLN A 70 6.68 -13.44 -15.39
N ALA A 71 6.21 -12.21 -15.24
CA ALA A 71 6.70 -11.06 -16.01
C ALA A 71 8.08 -10.56 -15.54
N ARG A 72 8.66 -11.12 -14.49
CA ARG A 72 9.90 -10.66 -13.81
C ARG A 72 9.81 -9.22 -13.27
N GLN A 73 8.62 -8.74 -13.04
CA GLN A 73 8.38 -7.47 -12.35
C GLN A 73 8.49 -7.60 -10.82
N LEU A 74 8.42 -8.82 -10.31
CA LEU A 74 8.66 -9.16 -8.92
C LEU A 74 9.71 -10.28 -8.84
N VAL A 75 10.84 -9.96 -8.25
CA VAL A 75 11.99 -10.85 -8.10
C VAL A 75 12.27 -11.05 -6.62
N VAL A 76 12.44 -12.30 -6.21
CA VAL A 76 12.75 -12.67 -4.83
C VAL A 76 14.18 -13.20 -4.75
N ILE A 77 14.95 -12.70 -3.80
CA ILE A 77 16.31 -13.17 -3.51
C ILE A 77 16.45 -13.55 -2.03
N ASN A 78 17.41 -14.42 -1.75
CA ASN A 78 17.87 -14.75 -0.41
C ASN A 78 19.38 -14.78 -0.39
N THR A 79 19.98 -14.31 0.69
CA THR A 79 21.44 -14.33 0.88
C THR A 79 21.83 -15.45 1.85
N PRO A 80 22.70 -16.39 1.43
CA PRO A 80 23.17 -17.46 2.31
C PRO A 80 23.87 -16.91 3.54
N LEU A 81 23.62 -17.50 4.71
CA LEU A 81 24.23 -17.08 6.00
C LEU A 81 25.76 -17.00 5.98
N LYS A 82 26.43 -17.84 5.20
CA LYS A 82 27.88 -17.83 5.03
C LYS A 82 28.43 -16.54 4.40
N SER A 83 27.58 -15.74 3.78
CA SER A 83 27.95 -14.47 3.14
C SER A 83 27.96 -13.29 4.13
N TYR A 84 27.38 -13.47 5.30
CA TYR A 84 27.34 -12.43 6.33
C TYR A 84 28.68 -12.27 7.03
N LEU A 85 29.03 -11.02 7.34
CA LEU A 85 30.14 -10.71 8.21
C LEU A 85 29.85 -11.22 9.64
N PRO A 86 30.88 -11.39 10.49
CA PRO A 86 30.69 -11.92 11.84
C PRO A 86 29.71 -11.09 12.67
N LEU A 87 28.73 -11.77 13.28
CA LEU A 87 27.73 -11.18 14.20
C LEU A 87 28.03 -11.50 15.67
N LYS A 88 29.27 -11.93 15.97
CA LYS A 88 29.75 -12.22 17.33
C LYS A 88 30.75 -11.15 17.78
N ASN A 89 30.75 -10.85 19.08
CA ASN A 89 31.66 -9.86 19.70
C ASN A 89 31.52 -8.46 19.07
N LEU A 90 30.31 -8.06 18.71
CA LEU A 90 30.03 -6.77 18.12
C LEU A 90 30.30 -5.63 19.13
N LYS A 91 30.71 -4.49 18.60
CA LYS A 91 30.95 -3.28 19.37
C LYS A 91 29.65 -2.77 19.98
N LYS A 92 29.64 -2.58 21.31
CA LYS A 92 28.47 -2.02 22.01
C LYS A 92 28.48 -0.50 21.93
N ASN A 93 27.57 0.04 21.14
CA ASN A 93 27.34 1.48 20.99
C ASN A 93 25.92 1.82 21.44
N PHE A 94 25.63 3.08 21.75
CA PHE A 94 24.31 3.64 22.06
C PHE A 94 23.60 3.02 23.28
N ASN A 95 24.32 2.36 24.17
CA ASN A 95 23.75 1.57 25.27
C ASN A 95 22.78 0.46 24.85
N ASP A 96 22.84 0.03 23.59
CA ASP A 96 22.03 -1.04 23.06
C ASP A 96 22.32 -2.38 23.72
N THR A 97 21.28 -3.21 23.85
CA THR A 97 21.47 -4.61 24.26
C THR A 97 22.27 -5.39 23.21
N PRO A 98 22.99 -6.45 23.57
CA PRO A 98 23.71 -7.27 22.61
C PRO A 98 22.83 -7.83 21.49
N THR A 99 21.56 -8.16 21.80
CA THR A 99 20.57 -8.63 20.84
C THR A 99 20.20 -7.53 19.85
N HIS A 100 20.02 -6.29 20.33
CA HIS A 100 19.72 -5.14 19.47
C HIS A 100 20.90 -4.78 18.57
N VAL A 101 22.13 -4.80 19.10
CA VAL A 101 23.33 -4.59 18.28
C VAL A 101 23.45 -5.65 17.18
N THR A 102 23.19 -6.91 17.49
CA THR A 102 23.20 -8.01 16.50
C THR A 102 22.12 -7.79 15.42
N PHE A 103 20.91 -7.44 15.84
CA PHE A 103 19.80 -7.18 14.93
C PHE A 103 20.10 -6.05 13.94
N ARG A 104 20.49 -4.85 14.42
CA ARG A 104 20.78 -3.71 13.54
C ARG A 104 22.02 -3.93 12.67
N SER A 105 23.02 -4.66 13.18
CA SER A 105 24.20 -5.00 12.39
C SER A 105 23.86 -5.97 11.26
N LYS A 106 22.96 -6.93 11.51
CA LYS A 106 22.45 -7.81 10.45
C LYS A 106 21.63 -7.00 9.43
N GLN A 107 20.74 -6.13 9.87
CA GLN A 107 19.92 -5.29 8.99
C GLN A 107 20.78 -4.43 8.05
N ASN A 108 21.90 -3.86 8.53
CA ASN A 108 22.83 -3.13 7.68
C ASN A 108 23.39 -4.01 6.54
N MET A 109 23.69 -5.26 6.83
CA MET A 109 24.16 -6.21 5.82
C MET A 109 23.04 -6.66 4.88
N ASP A 110 21.85 -6.90 5.39
CA ASP A 110 20.67 -7.24 4.58
C ASP A 110 20.40 -6.16 3.52
N TYR A 111 20.47 -4.89 3.92
CA TYR A 111 20.33 -3.75 3.01
C TYR A 111 21.48 -3.63 2.03
N ALA A 112 22.71 -3.86 2.49
CA ALA A 112 23.87 -3.86 1.62
C ALA A 112 23.79 -4.95 0.53
N PHE A 113 23.34 -6.17 0.87
CA PHE A 113 23.18 -7.26 -0.10
C PHE A 113 22.08 -6.95 -1.12
N LEU A 114 20.94 -6.47 -0.65
CA LEU A 114 19.83 -6.05 -1.52
C LEU A 114 20.28 -4.98 -2.52
N MET A 115 20.91 -3.92 -2.04
CA MET A 115 21.39 -2.82 -2.88
C MET A 115 22.50 -3.26 -3.83
N ASN A 116 23.40 -4.12 -3.39
CA ASN A 116 24.45 -4.66 -4.25
C ASN A 116 23.88 -5.49 -5.40
N PHE A 117 22.84 -6.27 -5.14
CA PHE A 117 22.15 -7.04 -6.16
C PHE A 117 21.44 -6.12 -7.16
N ALA A 118 20.85 -5.01 -6.68
CA ALA A 118 20.11 -4.06 -7.50
C ALA A 118 20.97 -3.18 -8.43
N THR A 119 22.28 -3.14 -8.27
CA THR A 119 23.19 -2.18 -8.93
C THR A 119 23.06 -2.13 -10.47
N ASN A 120 22.70 -3.23 -11.10
CA ASN A 120 22.63 -3.34 -12.56
C ASN A 120 21.22 -3.62 -13.09
N TYR A 121 20.17 -3.40 -12.27
CA TYR A 121 18.80 -3.69 -12.67
C TYR A 121 18.13 -2.52 -13.41
N SER A 122 18.38 -1.28 -12.97
CA SER A 122 17.73 -0.08 -13.48
C SER A 122 18.59 1.16 -13.27
N ASP A 123 18.14 2.32 -13.75
CA ASP A 123 18.86 3.59 -13.56
C ASP A 123 18.78 4.10 -12.13
N TYR A 124 17.65 3.84 -11.44
CA TYR A 124 17.40 4.30 -10.09
C TYR A 124 16.96 3.17 -9.17
N PHE A 125 17.32 3.27 -7.90
CA PHE A 125 16.94 2.35 -6.84
C PHE A 125 16.18 3.09 -5.75
N LEU A 126 14.99 2.60 -5.41
CA LEU A 126 14.15 3.11 -4.33
C LEU A 126 14.11 2.09 -3.19
N MET A 127 14.57 2.47 -2.02
CA MET A 127 14.44 1.64 -0.81
C MET A 127 13.15 1.94 -0.08
N ILE A 128 12.41 0.90 0.26
CA ILE A 128 11.28 0.94 1.21
C ILE A 128 11.39 -0.21 2.20
N GLU A 129 10.64 -0.12 3.30
CA GLU A 129 10.52 -1.20 4.29
C GLU A 129 9.36 -2.15 3.92
N ASP A 130 9.27 -3.30 4.59
CA ASP A 130 8.28 -4.35 4.28
C ASP A 130 6.88 -4.10 4.90
N ASP A 131 6.68 -2.94 5.52
CA ASP A 131 5.44 -2.51 6.16
C ASP A 131 5.01 -1.10 5.70
N VAL A 132 4.96 -0.93 4.38
CA VAL A 132 4.73 0.38 3.75
C VAL A 132 3.47 0.40 2.92
N LYS A 133 2.68 1.47 3.07
CA LYS A 133 1.58 1.84 2.16
C LYS A 133 2.05 2.92 1.20
N CYS A 134 1.75 2.76 -0.09
CA CYS A 134 2.13 3.69 -1.16
C CYS A 134 0.99 4.66 -1.49
N ALA A 135 1.34 5.90 -1.82
CA ALA A 135 0.40 6.87 -2.37
C ALA A 135 0.07 6.51 -3.83
N PRO A 136 -1.20 6.68 -4.27
CA PRO A 136 -1.58 6.44 -5.66
C PRO A 136 -0.77 7.29 -6.63
N GLY A 137 -0.33 6.68 -7.74
CA GLY A 137 0.45 7.37 -8.78
C GLY A 137 1.87 7.77 -8.33
N PHE A 138 2.41 7.12 -7.30
CA PHE A 138 3.75 7.43 -6.77
C PHE A 138 4.85 7.34 -7.84
N VAL A 139 4.72 6.41 -8.79
CA VAL A 139 5.70 6.24 -9.88
C VAL A 139 5.75 7.47 -10.77
N SER A 140 4.60 7.99 -11.19
CA SER A 140 4.51 9.20 -12.03
C SER A 140 5.04 10.42 -11.29
N GLN A 141 4.80 10.53 -9.99
CA GLN A 141 5.32 11.62 -9.15
C GLN A 141 6.85 11.55 -9.06
N ILE A 142 7.42 10.37 -8.81
CA ILE A 142 8.88 10.14 -8.81
C ILE A 142 9.47 10.49 -10.17
N ALA A 143 8.87 10.03 -11.27
CA ALA A 143 9.35 10.31 -12.62
C ALA A 143 9.36 11.82 -12.94
N THR A 144 8.34 12.56 -12.52
CA THR A 144 8.28 14.01 -12.67
C THR A 144 9.42 14.70 -11.92
N ILE A 145 9.67 14.27 -10.69
CA ILE A 145 10.77 14.83 -9.86
C ILE A 145 12.13 14.48 -10.48
N LEU A 146 12.33 13.25 -10.93
CA LEU A 146 13.57 12.84 -11.60
C LEU A 146 13.85 13.70 -12.83
N SER A 147 12.84 13.98 -13.66
CA SER A 147 12.96 14.86 -14.84
C SER A 147 13.38 16.28 -14.43
N ALA A 148 12.81 16.81 -13.33
CA ALA A 148 13.15 18.14 -12.82
C ALA A 148 14.55 18.21 -12.18
N TRP A 149 15.10 17.06 -11.79
CA TRP A 149 16.39 16.92 -11.11
C TRP A 149 17.48 16.30 -11.97
N GLU A 150 17.22 15.97 -13.23
CA GLU A 150 18.14 15.29 -14.16
C GLU A 150 19.52 15.98 -14.24
N ARG A 151 19.54 17.31 -14.23
CA ARG A 151 20.78 18.12 -14.36
C ARG A 151 21.36 18.59 -13.03
N LYS A 152 20.78 18.19 -11.91
CA LYS A 152 21.23 18.57 -10.57
C LYS A 152 22.02 17.45 -9.93
N ALA A 153 23.08 17.78 -9.20
CA ALA A 153 23.81 16.79 -8.42
C ALA A 153 23.05 16.47 -7.14
N TRP A 154 22.84 15.18 -6.89
CA TRP A 154 22.23 14.65 -5.68
C TRP A 154 22.73 13.24 -5.37
N VAL A 155 22.65 12.82 -4.12
CA VAL A 155 23.01 11.49 -3.64
C VAL A 155 21.77 10.68 -3.32
N THR A 156 20.82 11.30 -2.59
CA THR A 156 19.52 10.73 -2.28
C THR A 156 18.41 11.75 -2.49
N LEU A 157 17.27 11.30 -3.02
CA LEU A 157 16.00 12.00 -2.99
C LEU A 157 15.05 11.24 -2.05
N GLU A 158 14.30 11.97 -1.20
CA GLU A 158 13.51 11.35 -0.15
C GLU A 158 12.03 11.66 -0.31
N PHE A 159 11.23 10.60 -0.33
CA PHE A 159 9.78 10.63 -0.52
C PHE A 159 9.00 10.21 0.73
N SER A 160 9.68 10.07 1.85
CA SER A 160 9.13 9.94 3.20
C SER A 160 10.14 10.44 4.22
N ARG A 161 9.64 10.93 5.36
CA ARG A 161 10.48 11.38 6.49
C ARG A 161 10.93 10.23 7.38
N LEU A 162 10.28 9.06 7.26
CA LEU A 162 10.52 7.95 8.18
C LEU A 162 11.71 7.09 7.75
N GLY A 163 12.58 6.77 8.69
CA GLY A 163 13.64 5.76 8.62
C GLY A 163 14.28 5.59 7.24
N PHE A 164 14.30 4.37 6.75
CA PHE A 164 14.83 4.03 5.43
C PHE A 164 13.73 3.94 4.34
N ILE A 165 12.53 4.48 4.61
CA ILE A 165 11.39 4.45 3.70
C ILE A 165 11.50 5.56 2.66
N GLY A 166 11.27 5.20 1.37
CA GLY A 166 11.18 6.17 0.28
C GLY A 166 12.50 6.87 -0.05
N LYS A 167 13.64 6.18 0.09
CA LYS A 167 14.97 6.73 -0.20
C LYS A 167 15.41 6.29 -1.59
N LEU A 168 15.52 7.25 -2.52
CA LEU A 168 15.88 7.04 -3.91
C LEU A 168 17.36 7.35 -4.15
N PHE A 169 18.03 6.48 -4.88
CA PHE A 169 19.44 6.55 -5.26
C PHE A 169 19.59 6.43 -6.78
N HIS A 170 20.67 6.96 -7.32
CA HIS A 170 21.18 6.47 -8.59
C HIS A 170 21.74 5.06 -8.39
N ALA A 171 21.33 4.10 -9.22
CA ALA A 171 21.82 2.71 -9.10
C ALA A 171 23.34 2.62 -9.23
N ARG A 172 23.95 3.47 -10.07
CA ARG A 172 25.42 3.57 -10.23
C ARG A 172 26.16 3.97 -8.95
N ASP A 173 25.49 4.65 -8.01
CA ASP A 173 26.11 5.13 -6.76
C ASP A 173 25.94 4.13 -5.61
N LEU A 174 25.09 3.10 -5.76
CA LEU A 174 24.87 2.05 -4.78
C LEU A 174 26.16 1.36 -4.32
N PRO A 175 27.13 1.00 -5.18
CA PRO A 175 28.35 0.35 -4.73
C PRO A 175 29.15 1.15 -3.70
N CYS A 176 29.08 2.48 -3.76
CA CYS A 176 29.73 3.34 -2.78
C CYS A 176 29.03 3.25 -1.41
N PHE A 177 27.69 3.36 -1.41
CA PHE A 177 26.91 3.26 -0.18
C PHE A 177 26.93 1.83 0.42
N VAL A 178 26.91 0.78 -0.41
CA VAL A 178 27.06 -0.62 0.01
C VAL A 178 28.37 -0.84 0.76
N ARG A 179 29.48 -0.34 0.23
CA ARG A 179 30.78 -0.42 0.91
C ARG A 179 30.78 0.34 2.23
N PHE A 180 30.12 1.50 2.28
CA PHE A 180 29.98 2.28 3.49
C PHE A 180 29.18 1.51 4.55
N LEU A 181 28.03 0.92 4.18
CA LEU A 181 27.24 0.08 5.08
C LEU A 181 28.04 -1.10 5.62
N LEU A 182 28.76 -1.84 4.75
CA LEU A 182 29.56 -2.99 5.16
C LEU A 182 30.77 -2.61 6.02
N LEU A 183 31.37 -1.45 5.80
CA LEU A 183 32.49 -0.96 6.60
C LEU A 183 32.04 -0.59 8.02
N PHE A 184 30.85 -0.02 8.15
CA PHE A 184 30.32 0.51 9.41
C PHE A 184 29.13 -0.30 9.96
N TYR A 185 28.93 -1.55 9.50
CA TYR A 185 27.71 -2.33 9.78
C TYR A 185 27.40 -2.52 11.27
N GLN A 186 28.38 -2.53 12.15
CA GLN A 186 28.20 -2.69 13.59
C GLN A 186 28.15 -1.37 14.36
N GLU A 187 28.43 -0.24 13.73
CA GLU A 187 28.59 1.03 14.45
C GLU A 187 27.24 1.65 14.84
N MET A 188 26.26 1.65 13.95
CA MET A 188 24.96 2.29 14.19
C MET A 188 23.86 1.75 13.26
N PRO A 189 22.57 2.06 13.53
CA PRO A 189 21.47 1.72 12.63
C PRO A 189 21.62 2.30 11.22
N CYS A 190 21.01 1.65 10.22
CA CYS A 190 21.12 1.99 8.81
C CYS A 190 20.67 3.42 8.45
N ASP A 191 19.66 3.94 9.11
CA ASP A 191 19.16 5.30 8.92
C ASP A 191 20.16 6.38 9.39
N TYR A 192 20.87 6.13 10.50
CA TYR A 192 21.99 6.98 10.92
C TYR A 192 23.18 6.86 9.97
N LEU A 193 23.50 5.65 9.50
CA LEU A 193 24.56 5.47 8.50
C LEU A 193 24.25 6.22 7.21
N LEU A 194 22.97 6.18 6.75
CA LEU A 194 22.55 6.97 5.59
C LEU A 194 22.69 8.46 5.84
N SER A 195 22.33 8.93 7.05
CA SER A 195 22.47 10.34 7.40
C SER A 195 23.93 10.79 7.33
N HIS A 196 24.85 10.02 7.92
CA HIS A 196 26.29 10.32 7.86
C HIS A 196 26.84 10.26 6.43
N PHE A 197 26.44 9.27 5.64
CA PHE A 197 26.83 9.19 4.23
C PHE A 197 26.37 10.43 3.44
N ARG A 198 25.14 10.89 3.65
CA ARG A 198 24.66 12.12 3.04
C ARG A 198 25.43 13.37 3.48
N ASP A 199 25.71 13.50 4.77
CA ASP A 199 26.46 14.64 5.31
C ASP A 199 27.84 14.77 4.65
N LEU A 200 28.46 13.63 4.33
CA LEU A 200 29.75 13.59 3.61
C LEU A 200 29.61 13.95 2.13
N MET A 201 28.52 13.56 1.47
CA MET A 201 28.41 13.59 0.02
C MET A 201 27.47 14.69 -0.51
N GLN A 202 26.43 15.05 0.22
CA GLN A 202 25.33 15.93 -0.24
C GLN A 202 25.10 17.14 0.69
N LYS A 203 25.51 17.06 1.94
CA LYS A 203 25.36 18.04 3.02
C LYS A 203 23.96 18.20 3.59
N LYS A 204 22.88 18.16 2.78
CA LYS A 204 21.49 18.30 3.25
C LYS A 204 20.58 17.26 2.63
N PRO A 205 19.60 16.73 3.37
CA PRO A 205 18.59 15.88 2.78
C PRO A 205 17.73 16.67 1.78
N ILE A 206 17.37 16.03 0.66
CA ILE A 206 16.47 16.59 -0.35
C ILE A 206 15.16 15.83 -0.22
N GLN A 207 14.18 16.45 0.43
CA GLN A 207 12.88 15.84 0.74
C GLN A 207 11.79 16.46 -0.11
N PHE A 208 10.84 15.62 -0.52
CA PHE A 208 9.67 16.01 -1.32
C PHE A 208 8.39 15.82 -0.52
N PHE A 209 7.44 16.67 -0.79
CA PHE A 209 6.14 16.70 -0.15
C PHE A 209 5.03 16.77 -1.21
N PRO A 210 3.89 16.12 -0.94
CA PRO A 210 3.61 15.23 0.21
C PRO A 210 4.47 13.97 0.18
N SER A 211 4.59 13.28 1.32
CA SER A 211 5.26 11.96 1.39
C SER A 211 4.49 10.94 0.56
N LEU A 212 5.21 10.09 -0.19
CA LEU A 212 4.60 9.08 -1.06
C LEU A 212 4.46 7.70 -0.38
N PHE A 213 5.05 7.55 0.79
CA PHE A 213 5.13 6.27 1.51
C PHE A 213 4.82 6.47 2.99
N GLN A 214 3.89 5.64 3.50
CA GLN A 214 3.47 5.61 4.90
C GLN A 214 3.84 4.29 5.54
N HIS A 215 4.44 4.33 6.71
CA HIS A 215 4.61 3.16 7.57
C HIS A 215 3.24 2.69 8.10
N MET A 216 2.98 1.38 8.06
CA MET A 216 1.72 0.78 8.52
C MET A 216 1.91 -0.32 9.56
N GLY A 217 3.16 -0.70 9.87
CA GLY A 217 3.49 -1.74 10.83
C GLY A 217 3.27 -1.30 12.27
N ASN A 218 2.49 -2.05 13.04
CA ASN A 218 2.33 -1.84 14.47
C ASN A 218 3.38 -2.59 15.29
N TYR A 219 3.92 -3.67 14.74
CA TYR A 219 4.91 -4.53 15.39
C TYR A 219 6.26 -4.41 14.69
N SER A 220 7.29 -4.11 15.47
CA SER A 220 8.66 -4.07 14.95
C SER A 220 9.14 -5.47 14.54
N SER A 221 10.07 -5.53 13.61
CA SER A 221 10.85 -6.75 13.34
C SER A 221 11.80 -7.12 14.49
N PHE A 222 12.08 -6.18 15.39
CA PHE A 222 12.78 -6.45 16.64
C PHE A 222 11.77 -6.81 17.74
N GLU A 223 12.00 -7.95 18.40
CA GLU A 223 11.10 -8.51 19.41
C GLU A 223 10.82 -7.55 20.56
N GLY A 224 9.53 -7.46 20.95
CA GLY A 224 9.07 -6.68 22.10
C GLY A 224 8.91 -5.18 21.86
N GLN A 225 9.10 -4.68 20.63
CA GLN A 225 8.91 -3.28 20.31
C GLN A 225 7.64 -3.06 19.47
N LEU A 226 6.82 -2.11 19.90
CA LEU A 226 5.75 -1.54 19.10
C LEU A 226 6.33 -0.38 18.26
N ASN A 227 5.95 -0.32 17.00
CA ASN A 227 6.36 0.73 16.08
C ASN A 227 5.14 1.36 15.43
N SER A 228 4.61 2.43 16.05
CA SER A 228 3.44 3.16 15.55
C SER A 228 3.82 4.50 14.88
N LEU A 229 4.96 4.52 14.19
CA LEU A 229 5.43 5.73 13.51
C LEU A 229 4.51 6.08 12.33
N THR A 230 4.11 7.34 12.26
CA THR A 230 3.27 7.88 11.18
C THR A 230 3.98 9.04 10.51
N ASP A 231 4.05 9.04 9.19
CA ASP A 231 4.49 10.20 8.42
C ASP A 231 3.34 11.19 8.30
N LYS A 232 3.44 12.31 8.98
CA LYS A 232 2.39 13.35 9.00
C LYS A 232 2.22 14.06 7.65
N GLU A 233 3.20 13.94 6.79
CA GLU A 233 3.19 14.53 5.45
C GLU A 233 2.66 13.54 4.39
N PHE A 234 2.28 12.32 4.81
CA PHE A 234 1.69 11.35 3.90
C PHE A 234 0.22 11.68 3.65
N GLU A 235 -0.06 12.01 2.41
CA GLU A 235 -1.41 12.24 1.91
C GLU A 235 -1.85 11.04 1.04
N GLY A 236 -1.98 9.86 1.65
CA GLY A 236 -2.34 8.62 0.96
C GLY A 236 -3.72 8.62 0.29
N ASN A 237 -4.45 9.70 0.43
CA ASN A 237 -5.77 9.93 -0.13
C ASN A 237 -5.83 11.11 -1.10
N ASN A 238 -4.69 11.62 -1.59
CA ASN A 238 -4.68 12.72 -2.59
C ASN A 238 -5.21 12.29 -3.98
N ILE A 239 -6.21 11.39 -3.97
CA ILE A 239 -7.05 11.10 -5.13
C ILE A 239 -8.10 12.22 -5.32
N GLY A 240 -7.96 13.31 -4.60
CA GLY A 240 -9.00 14.34 -4.54
C GLY A 240 -10.24 13.89 -3.75
N PRO A 241 -11.23 14.77 -3.55
CA PRO A 241 -12.50 14.38 -2.97
C PRO A 241 -13.21 13.38 -3.91
N PRO A 242 -14.10 12.53 -3.37
CA PRO A 242 -14.91 11.68 -4.22
C PRO A 242 -15.70 12.54 -5.21
N GLY A 243 -15.79 12.06 -6.44
CA GLY A 243 -16.46 12.79 -7.52
C GLY A 243 -17.87 12.27 -7.81
N ASN A 244 -18.56 11.70 -6.83
CA ASN A 244 -19.87 11.05 -6.96
C ASN A 244 -20.67 11.56 -8.17
N PRO A 245 -20.70 10.84 -9.32
CA PRO A 245 -21.46 11.30 -10.49
C PRO A 245 -22.97 11.26 -10.22
N ALA A 246 -23.73 11.95 -11.06
CA ALA A 246 -25.17 11.93 -10.99
C ALA A 246 -25.72 10.49 -11.03
N ALA A 247 -26.59 10.17 -10.10
CA ALA A 247 -27.11 8.82 -9.90
C ALA A 247 -28.49 8.84 -9.22
N THR A 248 -29.21 7.73 -9.37
CA THR A 248 -30.39 7.41 -8.58
C THR A 248 -30.08 6.29 -7.60
N ILE A 249 -30.76 6.26 -6.44
CA ILE A 249 -30.58 5.19 -5.47
C ILE A 249 -31.86 4.39 -5.34
N HIS A 250 -31.70 3.08 -5.44
CA HIS A 250 -32.77 2.10 -5.27
C HIS A 250 -32.46 1.16 -4.11
N THR A 251 -33.47 0.62 -3.46
CA THR A 251 -33.29 -0.24 -2.30
C THR A 251 -34.47 -1.23 -2.17
N SER A 252 -34.17 -2.41 -1.63
CA SER A 252 -35.17 -3.36 -1.17
C SER A 252 -35.69 -3.07 0.24
N LEU A 253 -35.11 -2.07 0.93
CA LEU A 253 -35.53 -1.65 2.26
C LEU A 253 -36.86 -0.89 2.20
N ASN A 254 -37.69 -1.02 3.24
CA ASN A 254 -39.00 -0.34 3.30
C ASN A 254 -38.80 1.13 3.73
N VAL A 255 -38.55 2.01 2.76
CA VAL A 255 -38.28 3.44 2.99
C VAL A 255 -39.50 4.26 2.64
N THR A 256 -39.95 5.08 3.58
CA THR A 256 -41.16 5.93 3.40
C THR A 256 -40.86 7.19 2.59
N ASN A 257 -39.65 7.65 2.51
CA ASN A 257 -39.25 8.85 1.77
C ASN A 257 -37.97 8.60 0.96
N ALA A 258 -38.09 8.55 -0.35
CA ALA A 258 -36.97 8.30 -1.26
C ALA A 258 -35.85 9.37 -1.22
N SER A 259 -36.18 10.62 -0.85
CA SER A 259 -35.17 11.69 -0.75
C SER A 259 -34.12 11.42 0.36
N VAL A 260 -34.49 10.66 1.38
CA VAL A 260 -33.58 10.29 2.47
C VAL A 260 -32.51 9.28 2.01
N LEU A 261 -32.78 8.51 0.94
CA LEU A 261 -31.81 7.56 0.37
C LEU A 261 -30.57 8.27 -0.19
N MET A 262 -30.76 9.46 -0.78
CA MET A 262 -29.66 10.24 -1.36
C MET A 262 -28.63 10.65 -0.32
N ASN A 263 -28.98 10.68 0.96
CA ASN A 263 -28.02 10.95 2.04
C ASN A 263 -26.89 9.91 2.12
N ALA A 264 -27.15 8.67 1.66
CA ALA A 264 -26.09 7.64 1.59
C ALA A 264 -25.05 7.91 0.49
N TYR A 265 -25.36 8.79 -0.46
CA TYR A 265 -24.52 9.09 -1.61
C TYR A 265 -24.10 10.56 -1.70
N SER A 266 -24.67 11.40 -0.85
CA SER A 266 -24.29 12.80 -0.74
C SER A 266 -22.86 12.94 -0.19
N LEU A 267 -22.16 14.01 -0.58
CA LEU A 267 -20.81 14.34 -0.10
C LEU A 267 -20.84 15.24 1.14
N ASP A 268 -22.03 15.50 1.68
CA ASP A 268 -22.22 16.29 2.90
C ASP A 268 -22.20 15.40 4.17
N LYS A 269 -22.52 15.98 5.32
CA LYS A 269 -22.53 15.28 6.61
C LYS A 269 -23.79 14.48 6.88
N ASN A 270 -24.74 14.43 5.94
CA ASN A 270 -25.96 13.66 6.10
C ASN A 270 -25.67 12.15 5.95
N PHE A 271 -26.58 11.33 6.48
CA PHE A 271 -26.52 9.89 6.38
C PHE A 271 -27.88 9.29 6.19
N PHE A 272 -27.95 8.09 5.63
CA PHE A 272 -29.15 7.29 5.56
C PHE A 272 -29.25 6.39 6.80
N TYR A 273 -30.46 6.37 7.42
CA TYR A 273 -30.77 5.50 8.54
C TYR A 273 -32.11 4.76 8.32
N ILE A 274 -32.11 3.48 8.69
CA ILE A 274 -33.33 2.67 8.77
C ILE A 274 -33.29 1.78 10.01
N LYS A 275 -34.43 1.54 10.63
CA LYS A 275 -34.56 0.84 11.91
C LYS A 275 -34.24 -0.65 11.85
N GLU A 276 -34.38 -1.28 10.68
CA GLU A 276 -34.20 -2.72 10.50
C GLU A 276 -33.71 -2.99 9.07
N ALA A 277 -32.76 -3.91 8.92
CA ALA A 277 -32.38 -4.48 7.63
C ALA A 277 -32.27 -6.01 7.76
N LYS A 278 -32.83 -6.73 6.80
CA LYS A 278 -32.81 -8.21 6.75
C LYS A 278 -31.64 -8.68 5.88
N ALA A 279 -31.23 -9.94 6.07
CA ALA A 279 -30.33 -10.58 5.13
C ALA A 279 -30.94 -10.54 3.70
N GLY A 280 -30.13 -10.15 2.71
CA GLY A 280 -30.59 -9.91 1.33
C GLY A 280 -31.05 -8.47 1.06
N SER A 281 -31.19 -7.63 2.11
CA SER A 281 -31.44 -6.19 1.89
C SER A 281 -30.28 -5.53 1.17
N HIS A 282 -30.59 -4.65 0.23
CA HIS A 282 -29.56 -3.97 -0.54
C HIS A 282 -29.89 -2.50 -0.78
N LEU A 283 -28.86 -1.73 -1.06
CA LEU A 283 -28.92 -0.35 -1.50
C LEU A 283 -28.04 -0.24 -2.75
N THR A 284 -28.63 0.16 -3.86
CA THR A 284 -27.97 0.22 -5.18
C THR A 284 -27.94 1.66 -5.68
N VAL A 285 -26.74 2.18 -5.91
CA VAL A 285 -26.48 3.43 -6.63
C VAL A 285 -26.44 3.09 -8.11
N VAL A 286 -27.34 3.66 -8.91
CA VAL A 286 -27.40 3.51 -10.37
C VAL A 286 -26.96 4.82 -11.00
N LEU A 287 -25.79 4.82 -11.63
CA LEU A 287 -25.24 6.01 -12.27
C LEU A 287 -26.08 6.40 -13.50
N ASP A 288 -26.39 7.67 -13.68
CA ASP A 288 -27.11 8.15 -14.86
C ASP A 288 -26.34 7.82 -16.14
N ILE A 289 -25.02 8.04 -16.11
CA ILE A 289 -24.08 7.70 -17.20
C ILE A 289 -23.03 6.73 -16.63
N PRO A 290 -22.83 5.54 -17.23
CA PRO A 290 -21.79 4.63 -16.82
C PRO A 290 -20.42 5.31 -16.81
N ALA A 291 -19.67 5.16 -15.71
CA ALA A 291 -18.38 5.83 -15.46
C ALA A 291 -17.24 4.83 -15.21
N THR A 292 -16.03 5.26 -15.52
CA THR A 292 -14.84 4.50 -15.13
C THR A 292 -14.52 4.79 -13.67
N VAL A 293 -14.98 3.91 -12.77
CA VAL A 293 -14.74 4.00 -11.34
C VAL A 293 -13.41 3.34 -11.02
N PHE A 294 -12.51 4.03 -10.31
CA PHE A 294 -11.22 3.46 -9.92
C PHE A 294 -11.09 3.23 -8.40
N ARG A 295 -11.99 3.80 -7.59
CA ARG A 295 -12.07 3.52 -6.16
C ARG A 295 -13.51 3.64 -5.67
N VAL A 296 -13.88 2.75 -4.76
CA VAL A 296 -15.17 2.77 -4.04
C VAL A 296 -14.89 2.73 -2.55
N GLN A 297 -15.54 3.61 -1.81
CA GLN A 297 -15.56 3.58 -0.35
C GLN A 297 -17.02 3.53 0.13
N VAL A 298 -17.29 2.59 1.02
CA VAL A 298 -18.59 2.48 1.70
C VAL A 298 -18.36 2.57 3.19
N LEU A 299 -19.03 3.51 3.84
CA LEU A 299 -18.94 3.76 5.28
C LEU A 299 -20.30 3.53 5.92
N THR A 300 -20.38 2.57 6.85
CA THR A 300 -21.61 2.27 7.60
C THR A 300 -21.40 2.47 9.10
N GLY A 301 -22.50 2.50 9.87
CA GLY A 301 -22.47 2.69 11.31
C GLY A 301 -22.25 4.14 11.76
N SER A 302 -22.29 4.38 13.08
CA SER A 302 -22.03 5.68 13.68
C SER A 302 -20.53 5.95 13.79
N GLU A 303 -20.10 7.20 13.68
CA GLU A 303 -18.67 7.57 13.88
C GLU A 303 -18.19 7.38 15.31
N LEU A 304 -19.09 7.48 16.27
CA LEU A 304 -18.79 7.47 17.72
C LEU A 304 -19.02 6.13 18.39
N LYS A 305 -19.79 5.24 17.76
CA LYS A 305 -20.17 3.93 18.32
C LYS A 305 -20.26 2.90 17.20
N GLU A 306 -19.89 1.67 17.50
CA GLU A 306 -20.03 0.52 16.58
C GLU A 306 -21.49 0.07 16.37
N GLU A 307 -22.45 0.95 16.66
CA GLU A 307 -23.86 0.68 16.49
C GLU A 307 -24.29 0.90 15.04
N ASN A 308 -25.21 0.07 14.56
CA ASN A 308 -25.87 0.19 13.26
C ASN A 308 -24.90 0.05 12.05
N GLN A 309 -23.74 -0.56 12.25
CA GLN A 309 -22.81 -0.88 11.18
C GLN A 309 -23.12 -2.23 10.56
N VAL A 310 -22.81 -2.38 9.26
CA VAL A 310 -22.91 -3.66 8.56
C VAL A 310 -21.70 -4.51 8.92
N LYS A 311 -21.87 -5.45 9.87
CA LYS A 311 -20.79 -6.39 10.24
C LYS A 311 -20.57 -7.45 9.17
N GLU A 312 -21.65 -7.92 8.55
CA GLU A 312 -21.65 -8.90 7.48
C GLU A 312 -22.35 -8.32 6.26
N GLY A 313 -21.60 -7.99 5.24
CA GLY A 313 -22.08 -7.40 4.00
C GLY A 313 -21.00 -7.31 2.96
N GLN A 314 -21.41 -7.05 1.75
CA GLN A 314 -20.53 -6.96 0.59
C GLN A 314 -20.89 -5.80 -0.33
N VAL A 315 -19.91 -5.34 -1.07
CA VAL A 315 -20.08 -4.34 -2.12
C VAL A 315 -19.79 -4.98 -3.46
N GLU A 316 -20.67 -4.70 -4.41
CA GLU A 316 -20.66 -5.28 -5.75
C GLU A 316 -20.73 -4.18 -6.81
N LEU A 317 -20.13 -4.44 -7.97
CA LEU A 317 -20.16 -3.56 -9.15
C LEU A 317 -20.99 -4.20 -10.26
N GLY A 318 -21.90 -3.43 -10.83
CA GLY A 318 -22.68 -3.81 -12.01
C GLY A 318 -22.22 -3.01 -13.23
N TYR A 319 -22.06 -3.71 -14.36
CA TYR A 319 -21.48 -3.15 -15.58
C TYR A 319 -22.47 -2.97 -16.72
N ASP A 320 -23.62 -3.60 -16.64
CA ASP A 320 -24.65 -3.52 -17.69
C ASP A 320 -26.06 -3.47 -17.10
N SER A 321 -27.00 -2.85 -17.82
CA SER A 321 -28.39 -2.73 -17.44
C SER A 321 -29.28 -2.77 -18.68
N THR A 322 -29.22 -3.85 -19.45
CA THR A 322 -29.98 -3.96 -20.70
C THR A 322 -31.48 -4.10 -20.48
N ASN A 323 -31.91 -4.66 -19.36
CA ASN A 323 -33.30 -5.03 -19.11
C ASN A 323 -33.95 -4.36 -17.88
N ARG A 324 -33.15 -3.64 -17.02
CA ARG A 324 -33.65 -3.04 -15.78
C ARG A 324 -33.26 -1.57 -15.68
N ILE A 325 -34.24 -0.72 -15.51
CA ILE A 325 -34.02 0.74 -15.41
C ILE A 325 -33.42 1.12 -14.07
N ASN A 326 -33.66 0.34 -13.01
CA ASN A 326 -33.36 0.69 -11.62
C ASN A 326 -32.35 -0.25 -10.96
N ASP A 327 -31.71 -1.14 -11.73
CA ASP A 327 -30.76 -2.14 -11.24
C ASP A 327 -29.87 -2.61 -12.40
N CYS A 328 -28.77 -3.31 -12.10
CA CYS A 328 -27.96 -3.99 -13.10
C CYS A 328 -28.33 -5.49 -13.17
N ASP A 329 -28.07 -6.11 -14.32
CA ASP A 329 -28.37 -7.52 -14.52
C ASP A 329 -27.31 -8.44 -13.89
N ASP A 330 -26.03 -8.07 -14.02
CA ASP A 330 -24.90 -8.84 -13.50
C ASP A 330 -24.04 -8.00 -12.53
N TYR A 331 -23.66 -8.66 -11.45
CA TYR A 331 -22.82 -8.05 -10.41
C TYR A 331 -21.54 -8.85 -10.17
N ILE A 332 -20.42 -8.15 -10.02
CA ILE A 332 -19.13 -8.69 -9.63
C ILE A 332 -18.81 -8.22 -8.22
N LEU A 333 -18.41 -9.14 -7.36
CA LEU A 333 -18.01 -8.81 -5.99
C LEU A 333 -16.75 -7.94 -5.99
N LEU A 334 -16.87 -6.73 -5.45
CA LEU A 334 -15.71 -5.85 -5.20
C LEU A 334 -15.02 -6.24 -3.89
N GLY A 335 -15.78 -6.51 -2.83
CA GLY A 335 -15.22 -6.93 -1.55
C GLY A 335 -16.25 -7.01 -0.42
N LEU A 336 -15.79 -7.56 0.71
CA LEU A 336 -16.56 -7.64 1.95
C LEU A 336 -16.31 -6.39 2.80
N LEU A 337 -17.31 -5.99 3.59
CA LEU A 337 -17.11 -4.97 4.61
C LEU A 337 -16.33 -5.54 5.80
N VAL A 338 -15.37 -4.77 6.28
CA VAL A 338 -14.62 -5.06 7.52
C VAL A 338 -14.93 -3.95 8.51
N ASN A 339 -15.48 -4.30 9.67
CA ASN A 339 -15.92 -3.33 10.68
C ASN A 339 -16.83 -2.22 10.09
N GLY A 340 -17.76 -2.62 9.24
CA GLY A 340 -18.72 -1.70 8.61
C GLY A 340 -18.13 -0.80 7.51
N ILE A 341 -16.91 -1.03 7.09
CA ILE A 341 -16.18 -0.21 6.11
C ILE A 341 -15.70 -1.08 4.95
N LEU A 342 -15.84 -0.58 3.73
CA LEU A 342 -15.08 -1.01 2.58
C LEU A 342 -14.39 0.22 1.99
N ASP A 343 -13.12 0.12 1.70
CA ASP A 343 -12.36 1.11 0.93
C ASP A 343 -11.43 0.36 -0.02
N LYS A 344 -11.81 0.33 -1.30
CA LYS A 344 -11.14 -0.54 -2.27
C LYS A 344 -10.99 0.10 -3.64
N GLN A 345 -9.83 -0.13 -4.26
CA GLN A 345 -9.62 0.23 -5.66
C GLN A 345 -10.23 -0.85 -6.57
N VAL A 346 -10.78 -0.42 -7.70
CA VAL A 346 -11.31 -1.29 -8.75
C VAL A 346 -10.13 -1.78 -9.59
N LEU A 347 -9.96 -3.10 -9.70
CA LEU A 347 -8.82 -3.73 -10.40
C LEU A 347 -8.79 -3.39 -11.88
N SER A 348 -7.59 -3.36 -12.46
CA SER A 348 -7.34 -2.88 -13.82
C SER A 348 -7.95 -3.73 -14.95
N GLU A 349 -8.18 -5.02 -14.73
CA GLU A 349 -8.91 -5.87 -15.69
C GLU A 349 -10.37 -5.46 -15.84
N GLU A 350 -10.93 -4.88 -14.78
CA GLU A 350 -12.28 -4.34 -14.73
C GLU A 350 -12.29 -2.81 -14.95
N SER A 351 -11.16 -2.12 -14.79
CA SER A 351 -11.07 -0.64 -14.89
C SER A 351 -11.30 -0.10 -16.29
N GLY A 352 -11.24 -0.94 -17.33
CA GLY A 352 -11.64 -0.58 -18.69
C GLY A 352 -13.15 -0.64 -18.92
N LYS A 353 -13.91 -1.29 -18.05
CA LYS A 353 -15.35 -1.40 -18.13
C LYS A 353 -16.00 -0.23 -17.37
N LYS A 354 -17.02 0.35 -17.94
CA LYS A 354 -17.77 1.41 -17.29
C LYS A 354 -18.74 0.82 -16.27
N VAL A 355 -18.60 1.20 -15.01
CA VAL A 355 -19.51 0.83 -13.93
C VAL A 355 -20.84 1.56 -14.12
N LYS A 356 -21.93 0.83 -14.06
CA LYS A 356 -23.30 1.37 -14.09
C LYS A 356 -23.93 1.36 -12.70
N CYS A 357 -23.67 0.32 -11.90
CA CYS A 357 -24.26 0.17 -10.57
C CYS A 357 -23.19 -0.09 -9.50
N VAL A 358 -23.42 0.45 -8.30
CA VAL A 358 -22.67 0.07 -7.07
C VAL A 358 -23.69 -0.38 -6.04
N ARG A 359 -23.60 -1.63 -5.59
CA ARG A 359 -24.56 -2.23 -4.67
C ARG A 359 -23.91 -2.58 -3.33
N LEU A 360 -24.48 -2.07 -2.24
CA LEU A 360 -24.25 -2.55 -0.89
C LEU A 360 -25.28 -3.64 -0.58
N LEU A 361 -24.84 -4.86 -0.35
CA LEU A 361 -25.69 -6.00 0.02
C LEU A 361 -25.41 -6.40 1.47
N VAL A 362 -26.47 -6.45 2.28
CA VAL A 362 -26.44 -6.91 3.66
C VAL A 362 -26.61 -8.43 3.68
N THR A 363 -25.64 -9.17 4.22
CA THR A 363 -25.68 -10.64 4.21
C THR A 363 -26.21 -11.26 5.51
N ALA A 364 -26.22 -10.49 6.61
CA ALA A 364 -26.84 -10.87 7.88
C ALA A 364 -27.84 -9.82 8.37
N ALA A 365 -28.86 -10.24 9.11
CA ALA A 365 -29.88 -9.34 9.62
C ALA A 365 -29.31 -8.32 10.63
N LEU A 366 -29.77 -7.07 10.55
CA LEU A 366 -29.42 -5.95 11.43
C LEU A 366 -30.67 -5.46 12.18
N PRO A 367 -31.04 -6.10 13.32
CA PRO A 367 -32.23 -5.74 14.07
C PRO A 367 -32.11 -4.40 14.80
N SER A 368 -30.89 -3.94 15.05
CA SER A 368 -30.62 -2.63 15.69
C SER A 368 -30.69 -1.45 14.72
N GLY A 369 -30.85 -1.72 13.42
CA GLY A 369 -30.88 -0.73 12.36
C GLY A 369 -29.60 -0.65 11.54
N LEU A 370 -29.68 0.05 10.43
CA LEU A 370 -28.60 0.29 9.48
C LEU A 370 -28.36 1.79 9.31
N ILE A 371 -27.15 2.22 9.49
CA ILE A 371 -26.68 3.54 9.05
C ILE A 371 -25.74 3.36 7.86
N VAL A 372 -26.02 4.04 6.74
CA VAL A 372 -25.08 4.22 5.65
C VAL A 372 -24.69 5.69 5.61
N ARG A 373 -23.43 5.98 5.99
CA ARG A 373 -22.90 7.34 6.00
C ARG A 373 -22.59 7.81 4.61
N HIS A 374 -21.76 7.03 3.90
CA HIS A 374 -21.34 7.41 2.56
C HIS A 374 -21.11 6.19 1.67
N ILE A 375 -21.48 6.34 0.43
CA ILE A 375 -21.00 5.54 -0.71
C ILE A 375 -20.27 6.52 -1.61
N ASN A 376 -18.95 6.50 -1.56
CA ASN A 376 -18.08 7.42 -2.26
C ASN A 376 -17.46 6.75 -3.48
N LEU A 377 -17.48 7.43 -4.62
CA LEU A 377 -16.93 6.98 -5.88
C LEU A 377 -15.89 7.97 -6.38
N TRP A 378 -14.74 7.45 -6.80
CA TRP A 378 -13.74 8.19 -7.55
C TRP A 378 -13.74 7.71 -9.00
N ILE A 379 -13.94 8.63 -9.92
CA ILE A 379 -14.07 8.38 -11.35
C ILE A 379 -12.94 9.07 -12.12
N LYS A 380 -12.62 8.49 -13.29
CA LYS A 380 -11.71 9.09 -14.29
C LYS A 380 -12.49 9.87 -15.31
#